data_85f7c7db25c6639faa26f7944aae7593
#
_entry.id   85f7c7db25c6639faa26f7944aae7593
#
_cell.length_a   1.000
_cell.length_b   1.000
_cell.length_c   1.000
_cell.angle_alpha   90.00
_cell.angle_beta   90.00
_cell.angle_gamma   90.00
#
_symmetry.space_group_name_H-M   'P 1'
#
loop_
_entity.id
_entity.type
_entity.pdbx_description
1 polymer ?
#
loop_
_entity_poly.entity_id
_entity_poly.type
_entity_poly.pdbx_seq_one_letter_code
_entity_poly.pdbx_strand_id
1 'polypeptide(L)'
;MQVDAMSDVALFVHSTGTGPFMWTRLLAALPSGVTALTPTNLGYSPATAVPRGQVSTVADEVAHLRAQIPEGTTGVHLGGHSYGGLVALSLAIELSLAGEVAVRSLWLYEPVLFAPLMAHAESLPPDVAQDVAWLDSDPHFLHDEHGGSEAWLQGFVDYWNQAGTWAAMPEKSRAMARMVGWKMYQEVRCVAREARDFAHYQFNIPMTLLRGEHTTAPAREMAQRLAAVNPQAVLTVLPGVGHMGVVSAPDLVAAELAQHWGRVAAL
;
A
#
# COMPACT_ATOMS: atom_id res chain seq x y z
N MET A 1 5.43 -11.18 38.70
CA MET A 1 6.01 -10.95 37.39
C MET A 1 5.28 -9.75 36.80
N GLN A 2 5.96 -8.61 36.73
CA GLN A 2 5.42 -7.42 36.09
C GLN A 2 5.47 -7.73 34.60
N VAL A 3 4.33 -7.94 33.96
CA VAL A 3 4.25 -7.98 32.49
C VAL A 3 4.50 -6.54 32.10
N ASP A 4 5.70 -6.23 31.58
CA ASP A 4 5.95 -4.94 30.95
C ASP A 4 4.84 -4.74 29.91
N ALA A 5 4.12 -3.63 30.04
CA ALA A 5 3.09 -3.27 29.07
C ALA A 5 3.80 -3.20 27.71
N MET A 6 3.45 -4.13 26.79
CA MET A 6 4.05 -4.16 25.47
C MET A 6 3.77 -2.81 24.80
N SER A 7 4.83 -2.15 24.38
CA SER A 7 4.77 -0.88 23.64
C SER A 7 3.95 -1.04 22.37
N ASP A 8 3.27 0.01 21.96
CA ASP A 8 2.60 0.05 20.65
C ASP A 8 3.61 -0.30 19.55
N VAL A 9 3.16 -1.00 18.53
CA VAL A 9 3.98 -1.37 17.36
C VAL A 9 3.60 -0.54 16.15
N ALA A 10 4.55 -0.30 15.27
CA ALA A 10 4.32 0.31 13.95
C ALA A 10 4.57 -0.73 12.86
N LEU A 11 3.51 -1.14 12.15
CA LEU A 11 3.56 -2.14 11.09
C LEU A 11 3.45 -1.44 9.73
N PHE A 12 4.45 -1.67 8.86
CA PHE A 12 4.52 -1.08 7.52
C PHE A 12 4.42 -2.15 6.44
N VAL A 13 3.43 -2.00 5.55
CA VAL A 13 3.14 -2.94 4.46
C VAL A 13 3.70 -2.40 3.15
N HIS A 14 4.60 -3.17 2.52
CA HIS A 14 5.26 -2.76 1.29
C HIS A 14 4.36 -2.89 0.05
N SER A 15 4.71 -2.19 -1.03
CA SER A 15 3.98 -2.22 -2.29
C SER A 15 4.27 -3.47 -3.12
N THR A 16 3.44 -3.69 -4.15
CA THR A 16 3.62 -4.70 -5.17
C THR A 16 5.01 -4.65 -5.79
N GLY A 17 5.67 -5.79 -5.90
CA GLY A 17 6.99 -5.93 -6.54
C GLY A 17 8.16 -5.35 -5.75
N THR A 18 7.94 -4.96 -4.49
CA THR A 18 8.97 -4.40 -3.61
C THR A 18 9.24 -5.32 -2.40
N GLY A 19 9.68 -4.77 -1.29
CA GLY A 19 9.95 -5.52 -0.07
C GLY A 19 10.23 -4.63 1.12
N PRO A 20 10.49 -5.21 2.30
CA PRO A 20 10.74 -4.46 3.54
C PRO A 20 11.85 -3.42 3.44
N PHE A 21 12.81 -3.60 2.52
CA PHE A 21 13.93 -2.68 2.32
C PHE A 21 13.49 -1.24 2.00
N MET A 22 12.29 -1.06 1.43
CA MET A 22 11.78 0.27 1.11
C MET A 22 11.54 1.15 2.33
N TRP A 23 11.36 0.56 3.51
CA TRP A 23 11.11 1.24 4.76
C TRP A 23 12.38 1.63 5.53
N THR A 24 13.54 1.07 5.17
CA THR A 24 14.79 1.16 5.94
C THR A 24 15.15 2.60 6.34
N ARG A 25 15.00 3.55 5.40
CA ARG A 25 15.31 4.97 5.67
C ARG A 25 14.26 5.64 6.54
N LEU A 26 13.00 5.21 6.44
CA LEU A 26 11.88 5.77 7.18
C LEU A 26 11.88 5.35 8.65
N LEU A 27 12.43 4.18 8.97
CA LEU A 27 12.48 3.67 10.35
C LEU A 27 13.24 4.60 11.30
N ALA A 28 14.19 5.38 10.78
CA ALA A 28 14.92 6.37 11.56
C ALA A 28 14.03 7.55 12.05
N ALA A 29 12.85 7.74 11.45
CA ALA A 29 11.89 8.77 11.84
C ALA A 29 10.89 8.30 12.91
N LEU A 30 10.97 7.03 13.35
CA LEU A 30 10.11 6.52 14.40
C LEU A 30 10.54 7.02 15.77
N PRO A 31 9.60 7.29 16.70
CA PRO A 31 9.92 7.63 18.07
C PRO A 31 10.67 6.50 18.79
N SER A 32 11.52 6.88 19.73
CA SER A 32 12.13 5.90 20.64
C SER A 32 11.03 5.18 21.44
N GLY A 33 11.11 3.85 21.49
CA GLY A 33 10.13 3.01 22.20
C GLY A 33 8.99 2.46 21.32
N VAL A 34 8.88 2.86 20.05
CA VAL A 34 7.99 2.21 19.08
C VAL A 34 8.73 1.07 18.37
N THR A 35 8.19 -0.14 18.46
CA THR A 35 8.76 -1.29 17.75
C THR A 35 8.27 -1.30 16.30
N ALA A 36 9.20 -1.24 15.34
CA ALA A 36 8.88 -1.31 13.93
C ALA A 36 8.75 -2.76 13.46
N LEU A 37 7.67 -3.05 12.74
CA LEU A 37 7.43 -4.30 12.03
C LEU A 37 7.35 -3.99 10.54
N THR A 38 8.25 -4.58 9.77
CA THR A 38 8.24 -4.48 8.30
C THR A 38 8.20 -5.87 7.69
N PRO A 39 7.07 -6.59 7.85
CA PRO A 39 6.96 -7.94 7.35
C PRO A 39 7.07 -7.99 5.82
N THR A 40 7.52 -9.13 5.33
CA THR A 40 7.42 -9.43 3.91
C THR A 40 5.99 -9.86 3.61
N ASN A 41 5.38 -9.27 2.59
CA ASN A 41 4.04 -9.65 2.15
C ASN A 41 3.98 -11.14 1.75
N LEU A 42 2.79 -11.74 1.87
CA LEU A 42 2.55 -13.11 1.46
C LEU A 42 3.02 -13.33 0.01
N GLY A 43 3.73 -14.40 -0.25
CA GLY A 43 4.19 -14.77 -1.60
C GLY A 43 5.53 -14.16 -2.03
N TYR A 44 6.14 -13.29 -1.22
CA TYR A 44 7.45 -12.67 -1.52
C TYR A 44 8.64 -13.41 -0.88
N SER A 45 8.39 -14.57 -0.28
CA SER A 45 9.43 -15.45 0.22
C SER A 45 9.22 -16.87 -0.30
N PRO A 46 10.27 -17.71 -0.39
CA PRO A 46 10.10 -19.11 -0.79
C PRO A 46 9.13 -19.89 0.10
N ALA A 47 9.06 -19.55 1.39
CA ALA A 47 8.18 -20.23 2.36
C ALA A 47 6.68 -19.89 2.15
N THR A 48 6.38 -18.76 1.53
CA THR A 48 5.02 -18.29 1.29
C THR A 48 4.70 -18.14 -0.20
N ALA A 49 5.54 -18.69 -1.09
CA ALA A 49 5.38 -18.57 -2.54
C ALA A 49 3.96 -18.95 -3.00
N VAL A 50 3.39 -18.11 -3.86
CA VAL A 50 2.08 -18.34 -4.49
C VAL A 50 2.32 -18.94 -5.88
N PRO A 51 2.08 -20.24 -6.07
CA PRO A 51 2.27 -20.89 -7.35
C PRO A 51 1.33 -20.30 -8.42
N ARG A 52 1.76 -20.33 -9.68
CA ARG A 52 0.90 -19.93 -10.79
C ARG A 52 -0.40 -20.76 -10.78
N GLY A 53 -1.52 -20.06 -10.97
CA GLY A 53 -2.87 -20.64 -10.89
C GLY A 53 -3.49 -20.60 -9.49
N GLN A 54 -2.73 -20.40 -8.43
CA GLN A 54 -3.28 -20.17 -7.11
C GLN A 54 -3.76 -18.71 -6.96
N VAL A 55 -4.98 -18.55 -6.48
CA VAL A 55 -5.56 -17.24 -6.15
C VAL A 55 -5.04 -16.79 -4.78
N SER A 56 -4.72 -15.51 -4.67
CA SER A 56 -4.41 -14.83 -3.41
C SER A 56 -5.38 -13.67 -3.24
N THR A 57 -5.86 -13.44 -2.03
CA THR A 57 -6.84 -12.40 -1.70
C THR A 57 -6.28 -11.38 -0.72
N VAL A 58 -6.95 -10.22 -0.59
CA VAL A 58 -6.63 -9.24 0.46
C VAL A 58 -6.80 -9.85 1.86
N ALA A 59 -7.79 -10.73 2.04
CA ALA A 59 -8.02 -11.41 3.32
C ALA A 59 -6.85 -12.33 3.70
N ASP A 60 -6.27 -13.06 2.74
CA ASP A 60 -5.08 -13.88 2.97
C ASP A 60 -3.88 -13.02 3.42
N GLU A 61 -3.71 -11.87 2.77
CA GLU A 61 -2.65 -10.92 3.13
C GLU A 61 -2.85 -10.33 4.53
N VAL A 62 -4.07 -9.91 4.84
CA VAL A 62 -4.44 -9.38 6.17
C VAL A 62 -4.20 -10.43 7.26
N ALA A 63 -4.62 -11.68 7.04
CA ALA A 63 -4.39 -12.78 7.98
C ALA A 63 -2.89 -13.04 8.18
N HIS A 64 -2.10 -13.04 7.10
CA HIS A 64 -0.64 -13.19 7.15
C HIS A 64 0.02 -12.07 7.97
N LEU A 65 -0.37 -10.82 7.76
CA LEU A 65 0.21 -9.68 8.47
C LEU A 65 -0.26 -9.58 9.92
N ARG A 66 -1.54 -9.89 10.18
CA ARG A 66 -2.06 -9.95 11.55
C ARG A 66 -1.26 -10.93 12.41
N ALA A 67 -0.89 -12.09 11.86
CA ALA A 67 -0.07 -13.09 12.54
C ALA A 67 1.36 -12.61 12.86
N GLN A 68 1.81 -11.48 12.29
CA GLN A 68 3.12 -10.87 12.60
C GLN A 68 3.05 -9.88 13.78
N ILE A 69 1.84 -9.50 14.21
CA ILE A 69 1.67 -8.63 15.37
C ILE A 69 1.95 -9.48 16.64
N PRO A 70 2.91 -9.07 17.48
CA PRO A 70 3.27 -9.84 18.67
C PRO A 70 2.09 -10.02 19.63
N GLU A 71 2.01 -11.18 20.25
CA GLU A 71 1.03 -11.43 21.31
C GLU A 71 1.19 -10.41 22.44
N GLY A 72 0.08 -9.93 23.00
CA GLY A 72 0.08 -8.91 24.05
C GLY A 72 0.21 -7.48 23.56
N THR A 73 0.33 -7.24 22.23
CA THR A 73 0.26 -5.89 21.65
C THR A 73 -1.10 -5.27 21.94
N THR A 74 -1.11 -4.05 22.50
CA THR A 74 -2.36 -3.32 22.82
C THR A 74 -2.73 -2.27 21.79
N GLY A 75 -1.75 -1.78 21.01
CA GLY A 75 -1.97 -0.78 19.98
C GLY A 75 -1.05 -0.96 18.77
N VAL A 76 -1.55 -0.60 17.60
CA VAL A 76 -0.80 -0.65 16.35
C VAL A 76 -0.97 0.62 15.53
N HIS A 77 0.14 1.14 15.02
CA HIS A 77 0.18 2.15 13.99
C HIS A 77 0.41 1.45 12.66
N LEU A 78 -0.45 1.68 11.68
CA LEU A 78 -0.36 1.00 10.39
C LEU A 78 0.14 1.97 9.32
N GLY A 79 1.17 1.54 8.61
CA GLY A 79 1.70 2.23 7.45
C GLY A 79 1.59 1.37 6.19
N GLY A 80 1.42 2.00 5.03
CA GLY A 80 1.39 1.26 3.78
C GLY A 80 1.63 2.10 2.54
N HIS A 81 2.19 1.49 1.50
CA HIS A 81 2.40 2.09 0.20
C HIS A 81 1.69 1.30 -0.88
N SER A 82 0.94 2.00 -1.76
CA SER A 82 0.31 1.39 -2.93
C SER A 82 -0.65 0.25 -2.53
N TYR A 83 -0.45 -0.98 -3.05
CA TYR A 83 -1.16 -2.18 -2.60
C TYR A 83 -1.07 -2.38 -1.08
N GLY A 84 0.11 -2.17 -0.50
CA GLY A 84 0.28 -2.22 0.95
C GLY A 84 -0.59 -1.20 1.69
N GLY A 85 -0.96 -0.10 1.06
CA GLY A 85 -1.94 0.86 1.59
C GLY A 85 -3.36 0.30 1.66
N LEU A 86 -3.82 -0.42 0.63
CA LEU A 86 -5.09 -1.15 0.66
C LEU A 86 -5.09 -2.21 1.77
N VAL A 87 -3.98 -2.97 1.90
CA VAL A 87 -3.87 -4.01 2.92
C VAL A 87 -3.86 -3.41 4.33
N ALA A 88 -3.13 -2.30 4.55
CA ALA A 88 -3.11 -1.59 5.84
C ALA A 88 -4.50 -1.08 6.23
N LEU A 89 -5.26 -0.51 5.29
CA LEU A 89 -6.65 -0.11 5.49
C LEU A 89 -7.56 -1.31 5.84
N SER A 90 -7.40 -2.42 5.13
CA SER A 90 -8.18 -3.65 5.37
C SER A 90 -7.85 -4.27 6.73
N LEU A 91 -6.57 -4.29 7.12
CA LEU A 91 -6.13 -4.74 8.45
C LEU A 91 -6.68 -3.83 9.55
N ALA A 92 -6.71 -2.51 9.33
CA ALA A 92 -7.29 -1.56 10.28
C ALA A 92 -8.78 -1.85 10.54
N ILE A 93 -9.54 -2.16 9.48
CA ILE A 93 -10.96 -2.55 9.62
C ILE A 93 -11.06 -3.84 10.44
N GLU A 94 -10.30 -4.88 10.12
CA GLU A 94 -10.35 -6.17 10.80
C GLU A 94 -10.01 -6.03 12.29
N LEU A 95 -8.92 -5.33 12.63
CA LEU A 95 -8.52 -5.11 14.01
C LEU A 95 -9.56 -4.29 14.79
N SER A 96 -10.16 -3.28 14.16
CA SER A 96 -11.21 -2.46 14.78
C SER A 96 -12.47 -3.28 15.06
N LEU A 97 -12.84 -4.22 14.20
CA LEU A 97 -13.97 -5.11 14.38
C LEU A 97 -13.69 -6.18 15.46
N ALA A 98 -12.48 -6.70 15.50
CA ALA A 98 -12.07 -7.68 16.51
C ALA A 98 -11.97 -7.08 17.92
N GLY A 99 -11.57 -5.80 18.03
CA GLY A 99 -11.47 -5.08 19.29
C GLY A 99 -10.33 -5.54 20.23
N GLU A 100 -9.44 -6.40 19.74
CA GLU A 100 -8.33 -6.97 20.52
C GLU A 100 -7.10 -6.07 20.57
N VAL A 101 -6.83 -5.39 19.45
CA VAL A 101 -5.68 -4.47 19.27
C VAL A 101 -6.21 -3.14 18.76
N ALA A 102 -5.92 -2.06 19.48
CA ALA A 102 -6.36 -0.73 19.07
C ALA A 102 -5.55 -0.21 17.87
N VAL A 103 -6.23 0.19 16.79
CA VAL A 103 -5.56 0.92 15.71
C VAL A 103 -5.35 2.37 16.16
N ARG A 104 -4.09 2.78 16.32
CA ARG A 104 -3.71 4.09 16.87
C ARG A 104 -3.66 5.18 15.80
N SER A 105 -3.12 4.86 14.61
CA SER A 105 -3.04 5.79 13.51
C SER A 105 -2.82 5.08 12.17
N LEU A 106 -3.03 5.81 11.07
CA LEU A 106 -2.76 5.38 9.70
C LEU A 106 -1.81 6.36 9.01
N TRP A 107 -0.77 5.84 8.36
CA TRP A 107 0.16 6.58 7.52
C TRP A 107 0.29 5.91 6.15
N LEU A 108 -0.21 6.55 5.09
CA LEU A 108 -0.39 5.91 3.80
C LEU A 108 0.23 6.76 2.68
N TYR A 109 1.07 6.14 1.88
CA TYR A 109 1.61 6.74 0.66
C TYR A 109 0.89 6.12 -0.55
N GLU A 110 0.07 6.93 -1.24
CA GLU A 110 -0.69 6.54 -2.43
C GLU A 110 -1.36 5.16 -2.33
N PRO A 111 -2.26 4.94 -1.35
CA PRO A 111 -2.98 3.69 -1.27
C PRO A 111 -3.81 3.47 -2.54
N VAL A 112 -3.73 2.26 -3.10
CA VAL A 112 -4.36 1.96 -4.40
C VAL A 112 -5.72 1.29 -4.19
N LEU A 113 -6.79 1.96 -4.64
CA LEU A 113 -8.18 1.63 -4.44
C LEU A 113 -8.96 1.70 -5.78
N PHE A 114 -8.51 0.95 -6.80
CA PHE A 114 -9.09 1.03 -8.15
C PHE A 114 -10.55 0.60 -8.20
N ALA A 115 -10.94 -0.51 -7.58
CA ALA A 115 -12.33 -0.95 -7.63
C ALA A 115 -13.30 0.07 -6.99
N PRO A 116 -13.00 0.65 -5.80
CA PRO A 116 -13.77 1.78 -5.29
C PRO A 116 -13.80 2.98 -6.22
N LEU A 117 -12.67 3.29 -6.90
CA LEU A 117 -12.62 4.39 -7.87
C LEU A 117 -13.54 4.11 -9.06
N MET A 118 -13.47 2.91 -9.64
CA MET A 118 -14.25 2.50 -10.80
C MET A 118 -15.74 2.35 -10.51
N ALA A 119 -16.12 2.05 -9.27
CA ALA A 119 -17.53 2.04 -8.85
C ALA A 119 -18.22 3.41 -9.02
N HIS A 120 -17.44 4.48 -9.16
CA HIS A 120 -17.91 5.85 -9.38
C HIS A 120 -17.44 6.41 -10.73
N ALA A 121 -17.37 5.57 -11.77
CA ALA A 121 -16.81 5.92 -13.07
C ALA A 121 -17.49 7.15 -13.72
N GLU A 122 -18.80 7.32 -13.53
CA GLU A 122 -19.54 8.48 -14.07
C GLU A 122 -19.17 9.83 -13.42
N SER A 123 -18.52 9.80 -12.27
CA SER A 123 -18.09 11.01 -11.53
C SER A 123 -16.59 11.27 -11.59
N LEU A 124 -15.86 10.53 -12.43
CA LEU A 124 -14.42 10.71 -12.56
C LEU A 124 -14.07 12.00 -13.30
N PRO A 125 -13.03 12.74 -12.86
CA PRO A 125 -12.44 13.79 -13.66
C PRO A 125 -12.00 13.27 -15.04
N PRO A 126 -12.08 14.09 -16.12
CA PRO A 126 -11.80 13.63 -17.48
C PRO A 126 -10.40 12.98 -17.68
N ASP A 127 -9.38 13.49 -17.01
CA ASP A 127 -8.03 12.94 -17.05
C ASP A 127 -7.91 11.60 -16.33
N VAL A 128 -8.63 11.42 -15.23
CA VAL A 128 -8.73 10.13 -14.52
C VAL A 128 -9.48 9.12 -15.39
N ALA A 129 -10.64 9.51 -15.94
CA ALA A 129 -11.42 8.64 -16.82
C ALA A 129 -10.61 8.18 -18.04
N GLN A 130 -9.83 9.07 -18.64
CA GLN A 130 -8.93 8.75 -19.76
C GLN A 130 -7.83 7.77 -19.33
N ASP A 131 -7.24 7.98 -18.15
CA ASP A 131 -6.14 7.14 -17.64
C ASP A 131 -6.65 5.72 -17.31
N VAL A 132 -7.82 5.57 -16.67
CA VAL A 132 -8.37 4.25 -16.35
C VAL A 132 -8.96 3.52 -17.55
N ALA A 133 -9.33 4.22 -18.62
CA ALA A 133 -9.92 3.60 -19.82
C ALA A 133 -8.99 2.60 -20.49
N TRP A 134 -7.67 2.73 -20.38
CA TRP A 134 -6.76 1.74 -20.92
C TRP A 134 -6.81 0.42 -20.15
N LEU A 135 -7.07 0.44 -18.82
CA LEU A 135 -7.24 -0.78 -18.03
C LEU A 135 -8.42 -1.62 -18.53
N ASP A 136 -9.51 -0.95 -18.95
CA ASP A 136 -10.67 -1.62 -19.54
C ASP A 136 -10.42 -2.02 -21.00
N SER A 137 -9.57 -1.29 -21.72
CA SER A 137 -9.27 -1.54 -23.12
C SER A 137 -8.19 -2.61 -23.34
N ASP A 138 -7.37 -2.92 -22.33
CA ASP A 138 -6.39 -4.01 -22.39
C ASP A 138 -7.00 -5.32 -21.85
N PRO A 139 -7.53 -6.20 -22.72
CA PRO A 139 -8.13 -7.44 -22.30
C PRO A 139 -7.14 -8.41 -21.64
N HIS A 140 -5.82 -8.13 -21.73
CA HIS A 140 -4.76 -9.00 -21.23
C HIS A 140 -4.31 -8.62 -19.85
N PHE A 141 -4.47 -7.36 -19.41
CA PHE A 141 -3.91 -6.87 -18.16
C PHE A 141 -4.47 -7.58 -16.92
N LEU A 142 -5.77 -7.89 -16.91
CA LEU A 142 -6.44 -8.65 -15.84
C LEU A 142 -6.72 -10.10 -16.19
N HIS A 143 -6.08 -10.64 -17.21
CA HIS A 143 -6.28 -12.02 -17.67
C HIS A 143 -5.20 -12.96 -17.13
N ASP A 144 -5.63 -14.09 -16.53
CA ASP A 144 -4.73 -15.04 -15.83
C ASP A 144 -3.63 -15.63 -16.74
N GLU A 145 -3.89 -15.77 -18.03
CA GLU A 145 -2.92 -16.28 -19.00
C GLU A 145 -1.69 -15.37 -19.12
N HIS A 146 -1.90 -14.06 -19.06
CA HIS A 146 -0.86 -13.04 -19.24
C HIS A 146 -0.27 -12.53 -17.93
N GLY A 147 -0.99 -12.68 -16.82
CA GLY A 147 -0.62 -12.19 -15.51
C GLY A 147 0.77 -12.63 -15.07
N GLY A 148 1.62 -11.67 -14.72
CA GLY A 148 3.00 -11.91 -14.30
C GLY A 148 3.96 -12.33 -15.42
N SER A 149 3.55 -12.28 -16.70
CA SER A 149 4.46 -12.45 -17.84
C SER A 149 5.40 -11.25 -17.98
N GLU A 150 6.46 -11.40 -18.78
CA GLU A 150 7.42 -10.30 -19.05
C GLU A 150 6.72 -9.03 -19.56
N ALA A 151 5.81 -9.19 -20.52
CA ALA A 151 5.06 -8.08 -21.08
C ALA A 151 4.15 -7.41 -20.04
N TRP A 152 3.50 -8.23 -19.18
CA TRP A 152 2.69 -7.73 -18.08
C TRP A 152 3.52 -6.94 -17.07
N LEU A 153 4.69 -7.50 -16.67
CA LEU A 153 5.62 -6.84 -15.74
C LEU A 153 6.12 -5.50 -16.29
N GLN A 154 6.47 -5.46 -17.58
CA GLN A 154 6.86 -4.23 -18.25
C GLN A 154 5.74 -3.18 -18.19
N GLY A 155 4.52 -3.56 -18.57
CA GLY A 155 3.36 -2.66 -18.54
C GLY A 155 3.10 -2.13 -17.13
N PHE A 156 3.12 -2.99 -16.14
CA PHE A 156 2.91 -2.62 -14.73
C PHE A 156 3.99 -1.67 -14.20
N VAL A 157 5.27 -1.96 -14.45
CA VAL A 157 6.38 -1.13 -13.96
C VAL A 157 6.41 0.22 -14.68
N ASP A 158 6.22 0.23 -15.99
CA ASP A 158 6.23 1.45 -16.79
C ASP A 158 5.04 2.37 -16.44
N TYR A 159 3.87 1.80 -16.15
CA TYR A 159 2.69 2.57 -15.72
C TYR A 159 2.92 3.35 -14.42
N TRP A 160 3.48 2.70 -13.40
CA TRP A 160 3.69 3.32 -12.10
C TRP A 160 4.92 4.23 -12.01
N ASN A 161 5.76 4.25 -13.05
CA ASN A 161 6.96 5.08 -13.11
C ASN A 161 6.93 5.97 -14.35
N GLN A 162 7.56 5.52 -15.41
CA GLN A 162 7.53 6.15 -16.74
C GLN A 162 7.89 5.10 -17.78
N ALA A 163 7.46 5.32 -19.00
CA ALA A 163 7.77 4.45 -20.14
C ALA A 163 9.28 4.17 -20.23
N GLY A 164 9.64 2.88 -20.38
CA GLY A 164 11.03 2.43 -20.47
C GLY A 164 11.70 2.13 -19.13
N THR A 165 11.03 2.34 -17.98
CA THR A 165 11.60 2.02 -16.66
C THR A 165 11.95 0.53 -16.55
N TRP A 166 11.08 -0.36 -17.00
CA TRP A 166 11.35 -1.80 -17.00
C TRP A 166 12.62 -2.15 -17.77
N ALA A 167 12.78 -1.60 -18.96
CA ALA A 167 13.95 -1.85 -19.79
C ALA A 167 15.26 -1.31 -19.17
N ALA A 168 15.17 -0.21 -18.41
CA ALA A 168 16.30 0.40 -17.71
C ALA A 168 16.65 -0.30 -16.39
N MET A 169 15.77 -1.16 -15.85
CA MET A 169 16.02 -1.85 -14.59
C MET A 169 17.23 -2.81 -14.70
N PRO A 170 18.06 -2.92 -13.63
CA PRO A 170 19.08 -3.95 -13.55
C PRO A 170 18.49 -5.35 -13.72
N GLU A 171 19.18 -6.24 -14.41
CA GLU A 171 18.70 -7.61 -14.65
C GLU A 171 18.37 -8.36 -13.34
N LYS A 172 19.15 -8.14 -12.28
CA LYS A 172 18.86 -8.72 -10.95
C LYS A 172 17.46 -8.31 -10.45
N SER A 173 17.08 -7.06 -10.63
CA SER A 173 15.76 -6.56 -10.20
C SER A 173 14.63 -7.14 -11.06
N ARG A 174 14.83 -7.23 -12.38
CA ARG A 174 13.86 -7.88 -13.28
C ARG A 174 13.70 -9.36 -12.98
N ALA A 175 14.81 -10.07 -12.69
CA ALA A 175 14.78 -11.49 -12.30
C ALA A 175 13.96 -11.69 -11.00
N MET A 176 14.13 -10.82 -10.01
CA MET A 176 13.31 -10.87 -8.80
C MET A 176 11.83 -10.61 -9.10
N ALA A 177 11.52 -9.62 -9.92
CA ALA A 177 10.13 -9.35 -10.32
C ALA A 177 9.50 -10.55 -11.05
N ARG A 178 10.24 -11.23 -11.94
CA ARG A 178 9.76 -12.45 -12.60
C ARG A 178 9.46 -13.58 -11.62
N MET A 179 10.28 -13.73 -10.57
CA MET A 179 10.05 -14.76 -9.54
C MET A 179 8.71 -14.57 -8.81
N VAL A 180 8.32 -13.33 -8.54
CA VAL A 180 7.07 -12.99 -7.84
C VAL A 180 5.97 -12.49 -8.77
N GLY A 181 6.17 -12.56 -10.07
CA GLY A 181 5.29 -11.97 -11.08
C GLY A 181 3.84 -12.43 -10.98
N TRP A 182 3.61 -13.72 -10.71
CA TRP A 182 2.24 -14.21 -10.49
C TRP A 182 1.61 -13.59 -9.24
N LYS A 183 2.35 -13.46 -8.15
CA LYS A 183 1.85 -12.78 -6.94
C LYS A 183 1.58 -11.30 -7.19
N MET A 184 2.46 -10.60 -7.90
CA MET A 184 2.22 -9.19 -8.30
C MET A 184 0.92 -9.05 -9.09
N TYR A 185 0.66 -9.96 -10.02
CA TYR A 185 -0.59 -10.01 -10.77
C TYR A 185 -1.79 -10.28 -9.87
N GLN A 186 -1.68 -11.18 -8.88
CA GLN A 186 -2.77 -11.43 -7.93
C GLN A 186 -3.09 -10.20 -7.07
N GLU A 187 -2.09 -9.42 -6.67
CA GLU A 187 -2.29 -8.15 -5.96
C GLU A 187 -3.06 -7.13 -6.81
N VAL A 188 -2.70 -7.00 -8.09
CA VAL A 188 -3.44 -6.14 -9.02
C VAL A 188 -4.89 -6.60 -9.19
N ARG A 189 -5.12 -7.91 -9.27
CA ARG A 189 -6.48 -8.47 -9.27
C ARG A 189 -7.25 -8.15 -7.98
N CYS A 190 -6.59 -8.21 -6.82
CA CYS A 190 -7.19 -7.82 -5.55
C CYS A 190 -7.65 -6.35 -5.59
N VAL A 191 -6.77 -5.45 -6.04
CA VAL A 191 -7.07 -4.01 -6.18
C VAL A 191 -8.24 -3.77 -7.14
N ALA A 192 -8.32 -4.52 -8.24
CA ALA A 192 -9.38 -4.39 -9.24
C ALA A 192 -10.72 -5.02 -8.83
N ARG A 193 -10.73 -5.87 -7.78
CA ARG A 193 -11.90 -6.62 -7.33
C ARG A 193 -12.30 -6.34 -5.89
N GLU A 194 -11.67 -5.36 -5.23
CA GLU A 194 -12.07 -4.95 -3.87
C GLU A 194 -13.53 -4.50 -3.87
N ALA A 195 -14.33 -5.16 -3.05
CA ALA A 195 -15.78 -4.91 -3.04
C ALA A 195 -16.21 -3.72 -2.16
N ARG A 196 -15.27 -3.20 -1.34
CA ARG A 196 -15.56 -2.05 -0.46
C ARG A 196 -15.51 -0.75 -1.24
N ASP A 197 -16.43 0.15 -0.96
CA ASP A 197 -16.38 1.54 -1.42
C ASP A 197 -15.51 2.39 -0.47
N PHE A 198 -15.16 3.61 -0.86
CA PHE A 198 -14.38 4.56 -0.05
C PHE A 198 -14.99 4.78 1.33
N ALA A 199 -16.32 4.82 1.45
CA ALA A 199 -17.02 4.96 2.73
C ALA A 199 -16.69 3.87 3.76
N HIS A 200 -16.25 2.69 3.32
CA HIS A 200 -15.82 1.62 4.22
C HIS A 200 -14.44 1.87 4.85
N TYR A 201 -13.68 2.81 4.29
CA TYR A 201 -12.36 3.20 4.77
C TYR A 201 -12.40 4.50 5.58
N GLN A 202 -13.52 4.76 6.26
CA GLN A 202 -13.67 5.87 7.18
C GLN A 202 -13.21 5.47 8.58
N PHE A 203 -12.27 6.22 9.14
CA PHE A 203 -11.71 5.99 10.47
C PHE A 203 -11.77 7.28 11.30
N ASN A 204 -11.92 7.14 12.61
CA ASN A 204 -11.86 8.28 13.55
C ASN A 204 -10.55 8.24 14.35
N ILE A 205 -9.43 8.13 13.65
CA ILE A 205 -8.07 8.09 14.20
C ILE A 205 -7.15 9.01 13.39
N PRO A 206 -6.00 9.44 13.92
CA PRO A 206 -5.01 10.20 13.18
C PRO A 206 -4.65 9.50 11.86
N MET A 207 -4.78 10.22 10.76
CA MET A 207 -4.44 9.71 9.43
C MET A 207 -3.57 10.70 8.68
N THR A 208 -2.53 10.20 8.03
CA THR A 208 -1.73 10.95 7.06
C THR A 208 -1.79 10.24 5.72
N LEU A 209 -2.16 10.98 4.71
CA LEU A 209 -2.17 10.54 3.31
C LEU A 209 -1.11 11.34 2.56
N LEU A 210 -0.21 10.63 1.90
CA LEU A 210 0.83 11.24 1.08
C LEU A 210 0.61 10.85 -0.38
N ARG A 211 0.90 11.78 -1.28
CA ARG A 211 1.05 11.50 -2.71
C ARG A 211 2.17 12.33 -3.32
N GLY A 212 2.74 11.83 -4.39
CA GLY A 212 3.67 12.60 -5.19
C GLY A 212 2.95 13.63 -6.07
N GLU A 213 3.65 14.71 -6.41
CA GLU A 213 3.20 15.70 -7.39
C GLU A 213 3.05 15.08 -8.79
N HIS A 214 3.97 14.19 -9.15
CA HIS A 214 4.07 13.54 -10.46
C HIS A 214 3.45 12.14 -10.50
N THR A 215 2.46 11.88 -9.63
CA THR A 215 1.75 10.61 -9.64
C THR A 215 0.73 10.52 -10.77
N THR A 216 0.20 9.32 -11.03
CA THR A 216 -0.86 9.09 -12.01
C THR A 216 -2.16 9.80 -11.60
N ALA A 217 -3.01 10.14 -12.58
CA ALA A 217 -4.29 10.78 -12.31
C ALA A 217 -5.19 9.92 -11.40
N PRO A 218 -5.31 8.58 -11.59
CA PRO A 218 -6.05 7.72 -10.66
C PRO A 218 -5.48 7.72 -9.23
N ALA A 219 -4.16 7.65 -9.05
CA ALA A 219 -3.57 7.65 -7.70
C ALA A 219 -3.86 8.97 -6.96
N ARG A 220 -3.80 10.09 -7.67
CA ARG A 220 -4.20 11.40 -7.13
C ARG A 220 -5.67 11.37 -6.68
N GLU A 221 -6.58 10.91 -7.53
CA GLU A 221 -8.01 10.89 -7.25
C GLU A 221 -8.34 9.94 -6.09
N MET A 222 -7.73 8.75 -6.04
CA MET A 222 -7.90 7.81 -4.92
C MET A 222 -7.51 8.44 -3.59
N ALA A 223 -6.37 9.15 -3.53
CA ALA A 223 -5.93 9.84 -2.32
C ALA A 223 -6.90 10.96 -1.92
N GLN A 224 -7.43 11.72 -2.87
CA GLN A 224 -8.42 12.79 -2.63
C GLN A 224 -9.75 12.23 -2.11
N ARG A 225 -10.27 11.16 -2.72
CA ARG A 225 -11.52 10.52 -2.27
C ARG A 225 -11.38 9.88 -0.90
N LEU A 226 -10.24 9.25 -0.62
CA LEU A 226 -9.98 8.72 0.71
C LEU A 226 -9.89 9.84 1.76
N ALA A 227 -9.27 10.97 1.44
CA ALA A 227 -9.24 12.13 2.32
C ALA A 227 -10.64 12.72 2.53
N ALA A 228 -11.49 12.75 1.50
CA ALA A 228 -12.85 13.30 1.60
C ALA A 228 -13.74 12.52 2.59
N VAL A 229 -13.56 11.19 2.70
CA VAL A 229 -14.28 10.37 3.68
C VAL A 229 -13.61 10.35 5.05
N ASN A 230 -12.41 10.94 5.18
CA ASN A 230 -11.64 11.05 6.43
C ASN A 230 -11.27 12.53 6.69
N PRO A 231 -12.20 13.38 7.10
CA PRO A 231 -11.98 14.84 7.19
C PRO A 231 -10.88 15.25 8.18
N GLN A 232 -10.48 14.36 9.10
CA GLN A 232 -9.36 14.56 10.02
C GLN A 232 -8.01 14.14 9.39
N ALA A 233 -8.01 13.52 8.20
CA ALA A 233 -6.77 13.13 7.53
C ALA A 233 -6.00 14.36 7.03
N VAL A 234 -4.68 14.32 7.20
CA VAL A 234 -3.78 15.30 6.60
C VAL A 234 -3.30 14.75 5.26
N LEU A 235 -3.75 15.34 4.16
CA LEU A 235 -3.28 15.01 2.81
C LEU A 235 -2.16 15.95 2.40
N THR A 236 -0.96 15.40 2.18
CA THR A 236 0.23 16.14 1.73
C THR A 236 0.64 15.73 0.33
N VAL A 237 0.97 16.72 -0.50
CA VAL A 237 1.53 16.53 -1.84
C VAL A 237 3.03 16.75 -1.79
N LEU A 238 3.82 15.75 -2.13
CA LEU A 238 5.26 15.82 -2.11
C LEU A 238 5.81 16.34 -3.45
N PRO A 239 6.56 17.44 -3.48
CA PRO A 239 7.04 18.04 -4.72
C PRO A 239 8.08 17.18 -5.42
N GLY A 240 8.03 17.12 -6.74
CA GLY A 240 9.03 16.49 -7.59
C GLY A 240 9.10 14.96 -7.54
N VAL A 241 8.18 14.28 -6.85
CA VAL A 241 8.16 12.82 -6.74
C VAL A 241 6.88 12.22 -7.32
N GLY A 242 6.97 10.96 -7.72
CA GLY A 242 5.83 10.18 -8.22
C GLY A 242 5.46 9.04 -7.27
N HIS A 243 4.82 8.01 -7.84
CA HIS A 243 4.31 6.85 -7.08
C HIS A 243 5.37 6.17 -6.22
N MET A 244 6.59 6.05 -6.70
CA MET A 244 7.70 5.40 -5.98
C MET A 244 8.48 6.35 -5.05
N GLY A 245 7.89 7.46 -4.61
CA GLY A 245 8.52 8.44 -3.73
C GLY A 245 9.12 7.87 -2.45
N VAL A 246 8.53 6.83 -1.88
CA VAL A 246 9.08 6.11 -0.71
C VAL A 246 10.49 5.58 -0.97
N VAL A 247 10.80 5.20 -2.21
CA VAL A 247 12.12 4.68 -2.61
C VAL A 247 13.00 5.76 -3.24
N SER A 248 12.42 6.64 -4.07
CA SER A 248 13.17 7.64 -4.84
C SER A 248 13.50 8.91 -4.05
N ALA A 249 12.73 9.24 -3.01
CA ALA A 249 12.91 10.42 -2.17
C ALA A 249 12.67 10.09 -0.67
N PRO A 250 13.37 9.07 -0.12
CA PRO A 250 13.06 8.54 1.22
C PRO A 250 13.21 9.57 2.33
N ASP A 251 14.13 10.52 2.22
CA ASP A 251 14.35 11.54 3.25
C ASP A 251 13.16 12.54 3.31
N LEU A 252 12.59 12.89 2.15
CA LEU A 252 11.39 13.72 2.08
C LEU A 252 10.18 13.00 2.70
N VAL A 253 10.01 11.72 2.39
CA VAL A 253 8.93 10.88 2.93
C VAL A 253 9.12 10.62 4.42
N ALA A 254 10.36 10.45 4.91
CA ALA A 254 10.67 10.29 6.33
C ALA A 254 10.34 11.57 7.14
N ALA A 255 10.54 12.75 6.58
CA ALA A 255 10.16 14.01 7.22
C ALA A 255 8.63 14.07 7.48
N GLU A 256 7.81 13.62 6.52
CA GLU A 256 6.35 13.55 6.71
C GLU A 256 5.95 12.47 7.73
N LEU A 257 6.67 11.35 7.79
CA LEU A 257 6.44 10.34 8.83
C LEU A 257 6.74 10.93 10.22
N ALA A 258 7.83 11.70 10.38
CA ALA A 258 8.14 12.36 11.64
C ALA A 258 7.04 13.37 12.04
N GLN A 259 6.49 14.14 11.09
CA GLN A 259 5.35 15.02 11.35
C GLN A 259 4.10 14.26 11.77
N HIS A 260 3.83 13.10 11.14
CA HIS A 260 2.73 12.23 11.55
C HIS A 260 2.85 11.84 13.02
N TRP A 261 4.03 11.38 13.44
CA TRP A 261 4.29 11.02 14.84
C TRP A 261 4.16 12.20 15.79
N GLY A 262 4.56 13.40 15.38
CA GLY A 262 4.32 14.62 16.15
C GLY A 262 2.84 14.90 16.41
N ARG A 263 1.98 14.64 15.40
CA ARG A 263 0.53 14.77 15.54
C ARG A 263 -0.08 13.69 16.44
N VAL A 264 0.38 12.45 16.30
CA VAL A 264 -0.09 11.31 17.12
C VAL A 264 0.25 11.52 18.59
N ALA A 265 1.45 12.03 18.90
CA ALA A 265 1.90 12.28 20.27
C ALA A 265 1.20 13.46 20.95
N ALA A 266 0.52 14.32 20.19
CA ALA A 266 -0.21 15.48 20.70
C ALA A 266 -1.67 15.18 21.11
N LEU A 267 -2.15 13.95 20.89
CA LEU A 267 -3.49 13.48 21.23
C LEU A 267 -3.50 12.66 22.52
#